data_40faf3620e81acabc44f126691debe08
#
_entry.id   40faf3620e81acabc44f126691debe08
#
_cell.length_a   1.000
_cell.length_b   1.000
_cell.length_c   1.000
_cell.angle_alpha   90.00
_cell.angle_beta   90.00
_cell.angle_gamma   90.00
#
_symmetry.space_group_name_H-M   'P 1'
#
loop_
_entity.id
_entity.type
_entity.pdbx_description
1 polymer ?
#
loop_
_entity_poly.entity_id
_entity_poly.type
_entity_poly.pdbx_seq_one_letter_code
_entity_poly.pdbx_strand_id
1 'polypeptide(L)'
;MYYCYLRAKRNELLAIRDCAEKIKSANISIILEPVRKNLTELITCFNSILDSDDSSNLVYILNPIVGDLSNNQFDIIEQANQITKQFHNITLGIIVDQRTDYSQVEYWISLFPGNSFVLIHFGEIPNPNTINNIPQIISNIFYSGHVSDNYISLFTKNKILLEDCFNRLNRNYDYQHSMVEFFSDRHLNYRNYGFQGFANFSTIGDYYAEGGTQPYTTAFHLTFNNEQNAVINIRHWLSDPRTYREPISILNEELLEDIYNMINQNSSLLAWSSACNELVQYHNLNNYSYSLGTLKRLSVRHHFELMAHLKDIGIY
;
A
#
# COMPACT_ATOMS: atom_id res chain seq x y z
N MET A 1 0.25 15.11 -1.78
CA MET A 1 1.05 13.96 -2.29
C MET A 1 0.52 12.68 -1.69
N TYR A 2 0.35 11.63 -2.47
CA TYR A 2 -0.14 10.33 -2.02
C TYR A 2 0.99 9.31 -1.87
N TYR A 3 0.97 8.55 -0.78
CA TYR A 3 1.88 7.44 -0.48
C TYR A 3 1.09 6.15 -0.31
N CYS A 4 1.60 5.03 -0.82
CA CYS A 4 1.02 3.71 -0.61
C CYS A 4 2.01 2.82 0.14
N TYR A 5 1.61 2.31 1.31
CA TYR A 5 2.42 1.39 2.11
C TYR A 5 2.08 -0.05 1.76
N LEU A 6 3.07 -0.80 1.29
CA LEU A 6 2.93 -2.21 0.91
C LEU A 6 4.05 -3.06 1.53
N ARG A 7 3.77 -4.33 1.74
CA ARG A 7 4.69 -5.31 2.33
C ARG A 7 5.34 -6.19 1.28
N ALA A 8 5.92 -5.64 0.27
CA ALA A 8 6.73 -6.28 -0.77
C ALA A 8 6.43 -7.78 -1.03
N LYS A 9 5.16 -8.20 -0.92
CA LYS A 9 4.71 -9.54 -1.31
C LYS A 9 4.57 -9.62 -2.82
N ARG A 10 4.72 -10.81 -3.39
CA ARG A 10 4.71 -11.04 -4.84
C ARG A 10 3.56 -10.33 -5.56
N ASN A 11 2.32 -10.48 -5.10
CA ASN A 11 1.16 -9.87 -5.78
C ASN A 11 1.10 -8.34 -5.61
N GLU A 12 1.66 -7.80 -4.54
CA GLU A 12 1.82 -6.36 -4.33
C GLU A 12 2.89 -5.80 -5.27
N LEU A 13 4.04 -6.47 -5.39
CA LEU A 13 5.09 -6.09 -6.35
C LEU A 13 4.61 -6.18 -7.80
N LEU A 14 3.81 -7.19 -8.15
CA LEU A 14 3.18 -7.30 -9.47
C LEU A 14 2.21 -6.15 -9.73
N ALA A 15 1.36 -5.79 -8.77
CA ALA A 15 0.43 -4.65 -8.90
C ALA A 15 1.17 -3.34 -9.16
N ILE A 16 2.28 -3.09 -8.46
CA ILE A 16 3.14 -1.93 -8.68
C ILE A 16 3.70 -1.93 -10.11
N ARG A 17 4.24 -3.06 -10.57
CA ARG A 17 4.80 -3.20 -11.92
C ARG A 17 3.76 -2.96 -13.01
N ASP A 18 2.55 -3.50 -12.83
CA ASP A 18 1.43 -3.32 -13.75
C ASP A 18 0.99 -1.85 -13.87
N CYS A 19 1.23 -1.04 -12.84
CA CYS A 19 0.88 0.39 -12.76
C CYS A 19 2.08 1.34 -12.85
N ALA A 20 3.29 0.85 -13.14
CA ALA A 20 4.53 1.63 -13.02
C ALA A 20 4.44 3.00 -13.70
N GLU A 21 3.96 3.06 -14.95
CA GLU A 21 3.80 4.32 -15.68
C GLU A 21 2.81 5.29 -15.06
N LYS A 22 1.69 4.78 -14.51
CA LYS A 22 0.70 5.62 -13.81
C LYS A 22 1.22 6.09 -12.45
N ILE A 23 1.96 5.25 -11.75
CA ILE A 23 2.62 5.61 -10.50
C ILE A 23 3.60 6.76 -10.73
N LYS A 24 4.43 6.65 -11.78
CA LYS A 24 5.38 7.70 -12.18
C LYS A 24 4.67 9.00 -12.58
N SER A 25 3.77 8.93 -13.56
CA SER A 25 3.08 10.12 -14.09
C SER A 25 2.25 10.84 -13.01
N ALA A 26 1.61 10.10 -12.13
CA ALA A 26 0.86 10.65 -11.00
C ALA A 26 1.74 11.01 -9.79
N ASN A 27 3.06 10.79 -9.84
CA ASN A 27 3.98 11.05 -8.74
C ASN A 27 3.49 10.44 -7.41
N ILE A 28 3.07 9.18 -7.47
CA ILE A 28 2.68 8.39 -6.31
C ILE A 28 3.93 7.82 -5.65
N SER A 29 4.07 8.00 -4.35
CA SER A 29 5.17 7.43 -3.58
C SER A 29 4.82 6.06 -3.05
N ILE A 30 5.74 5.11 -3.16
CA ILE A 30 5.57 3.75 -2.65
C ILE A 30 6.47 3.53 -1.43
N ILE A 31 5.88 3.09 -0.33
CA ILE A 31 6.61 2.65 0.86
C ILE A 31 6.61 1.13 0.84
N LEU A 32 7.80 0.53 0.75
CA LEU A 32 7.97 -0.92 0.71
C LEU A 32 8.64 -1.45 1.96
N GLU A 33 7.90 -2.25 2.71
CA GLU A 33 8.42 -3.06 3.81
C GLU A 33 8.86 -4.43 3.25
N PRO A 34 10.18 -4.72 3.20
CA PRO A 34 10.66 -5.98 2.68
C PRO A 34 10.34 -7.13 3.63
N VAL A 35 9.73 -8.20 3.11
CA VAL A 35 9.28 -9.34 3.92
C VAL A 35 9.96 -10.66 3.54
N ARG A 36 10.75 -10.67 2.47
CA ARG A 36 11.44 -11.87 1.95
C ARG A 36 12.93 -11.61 1.76
N LYS A 37 13.75 -12.66 2.00
CA LYS A 37 15.18 -12.61 1.75
C LYS A 37 15.53 -12.53 0.26
N ASN A 38 14.73 -13.13 -0.62
CA ASN A 38 14.97 -13.10 -2.06
C ASN A 38 14.62 -11.76 -2.67
N LEU A 39 15.60 -11.09 -3.26
CA LEU A 39 15.51 -9.77 -3.87
C LEU A 39 15.01 -9.75 -5.32
N THR A 40 14.95 -10.90 -6.01
CA THR A 40 14.72 -10.94 -7.47
C THR A 40 13.45 -10.19 -7.88
N GLU A 41 12.31 -10.47 -7.23
CA GLU A 41 11.04 -9.82 -7.56
C GLU A 41 11.04 -8.34 -7.17
N LEU A 42 11.72 -7.99 -6.07
CA LEU A 42 11.86 -6.63 -5.58
C LEU A 42 12.69 -5.77 -6.53
N ILE A 43 13.87 -6.26 -6.96
CA ILE A 43 14.73 -5.59 -7.95
C ILE A 43 13.99 -5.42 -9.29
N THR A 44 13.25 -6.45 -9.73
CA THR A 44 12.43 -6.35 -10.94
C THR A 44 11.37 -5.27 -10.82
N CYS A 45 10.74 -5.14 -9.65
CA CYS A 45 9.78 -4.08 -9.36
C CYS A 45 10.45 -2.70 -9.38
N PHE A 46 11.60 -2.55 -8.74
CA PHE A 46 12.33 -1.28 -8.71
C PHE A 46 12.73 -0.83 -10.10
N ASN A 47 13.25 -1.74 -10.94
CA ASN A 47 13.58 -1.45 -12.34
C ASN A 47 12.37 -0.97 -13.17
N SER A 48 11.13 -1.28 -12.78
CA SER A 48 9.94 -0.80 -13.48
C SER A 48 9.50 0.60 -13.07
N ILE A 49 9.87 1.05 -11.86
CA ILE A 49 9.44 2.33 -11.29
C ILE A 49 10.55 3.38 -11.39
N LEU A 50 11.80 2.97 -11.16
CA LEU A 50 12.95 3.87 -11.06
C LEU A 50 13.60 4.02 -12.44
N ASP A 51 13.57 5.22 -12.97
CA ASP A 51 14.39 5.61 -14.12
C ASP A 51 15.77 6.06 -13.62
N SER A 52 16.78 5.99 -14.49
CA SER A 52 18.20 6.23 -14.13
C SER A 52 18.48 7.65 -13.59
N ASP A 53 17.60 8.60 -13.81
CA ASP A 53 17.82 10.03 -13.52
C ASP A 53 16.81 10.65 -12.56
N ASP A 54 15.85 9.90 -12.01
CA ASP A 54 14.75 10.49 -11.24
C ASP A 54 14.90 10.28 -9.73
N SER A 55 14.49 11.31 -8.95
CA SER A 55 14.32 11.20 -7.51
C SER A 55 13.24 10.17 -7.22
N SER A 56 13.60 9.07 -6.63
CA SER A 56 12.67 7.97 -6.46
C SER A 56 11.54 8.32 -5.49
N ASN A 57 10.32 8.16 -5.96
CA ASN A 57 9.16 8.12 -5.10
C ASN A 57 9.05 6.77 -4.36
N LEU A 58 10.18 6.14 -4.09
CA LEU A 58 10.27 4.84 -3.43
C LEU A 58 10.97 4.97 -2.09
N VAL A 59 10.31 4.49 -1.06
CA VAL A 59 10.86 4.37 0.30
C VAL A 59 11.05 2.88 0.61
N TYR A 60 12.30 2.47 0.85
CA TYR A 60 12.66 1.11 1.24
C TYR A 60 12.93 1.04 2.76
N ILE A 61 12.17 0.21 3.48
CA ILE A 61 12.25 0.11 4.95
C ILE A 61 13.45 -0.75 5.36
N LEU A 62 14.27 -0.22 6.27
CA LEU A 62 15.50 -0.85 6.79
C LEU A 62 15.26 -1.77 7.99
N ASN A 63 14.18 -1.58 8.72
CA ASN A 63 13.87 -2.35 9.93
C ASN A 63 12.44 -2.90 9.88
N PRO A 64 12.15 -3.82 8.94
CA PRO A 64 10.82 -4.39 8.79
C PRO A 64 10.35 -5.04 10.10
N ILE A 65 9.05 -4.92 10.39
CA ILE A 65 8.45 -5.47 11.62
C ILE A 65 7.73 -6.79 11.39
N VAL A 66 7.64 -7.21 10.12
CA VAL A 66 6.98 -8.48 9.72
C VAL A 66 7.81 -9.25 8.69
N GLY A 67 7.50 -10.55 8.53
CA GLY A 67 8.15 -11.42 7.54
C GLY A 67 9.50 -11.98 7.97
N ASP A 68 10.21 -12.60 7.01
CA ASP A 68 11.49 -13.31 7.24
C ASP A 68 12.61 -12.38 7.74
N LEU A 69 12.48 -11.08 7.49
CA LEU A 69 13.51 -10.08 7.78
C LEU A 69 13.29 -9.32 9.09
N SER A 70 12.13 -9.48 9.74
CA SER A 70 11.76 -8.69 10.93
C SER A 70 12.70 -8.82 12.13
N ASN A 71 13.43 -9.92 12.22
CA ASN A 71 14.39 -10.17 13.30
C ASN A 71 15.80 -10.49 12.77
N ASN A 72 16.09 -10.11 11.53
CA ASN A 72 17.34 -10.47 10.87
C ASN A 72 18.04 -9.22 10.31
N GLN A 73 18.69 -8.50 11.21
CA GLN A 73 19.39 -7.25 10.89
C GLN A 73 20.52 -7.46 9.86
N PHE A 74 21.18 -8.61 9.88
CA PHE A 74 22.26 -8.90 8.93
C PHE A 74 21.73 -8.99 7.50
N ASP A 75 20.69 -9.78 7.28
CA ASP A 75 20.12 -9.97 5.94
C ASP A 75 19.52 -8.65 5.40
N ILE A 76 18.89 -7.82 6.25
CA ILE A 76 18.33 -6.54 5.81
C ILE A 76 19.41 -5.54 5.42
N ILE A 77 20.53 -5.47 6.15
CA ILE A 77 21.67 -4.61 5.81
C ILE A 77 22.29 -5.07 4.48
N GLU A 78 22.46 -6.37 4.28
CA GLU A 78 22.98 -6.92 3.03
C GLU A 78 22.06 -6.57 1.85
N GLN A 79 20.74 -6.76 2.01
CA GLN A 79 19.76 -6.35 1.01
C GLN A 79 19.82 -4.85 0.71
N ALA A 80 19.81 -4.00 1.73
CA ALA A 80 19.85 -2.56 1.57
C ALA A 80 21.13 -2.11 0.86
N ASN A 81 22.28 -2.72 1.16
CA ASN A 81 23.54 -2.48 0.46
C ASN A 81 23.47 -2.84 -1.04
N GLN A 82 22.83 -3.94 -1.39
CA GLN A 82 22.64 -4.31 -2.79
C GLN A 82 21.71 -3.32 -3.52
N ILE A 83 20.62 -2.93 -2.88
CA ILE A 83 19.63 -1.99 -3.42
C ILE A 83 20.23 -0.61 -3.60
N THR A 84 20.89 -0.04 -2.59
CA THR A 84 21.46 1.32 -2.66
C THR A 84 22.65 1.42 -3.63
N LYS A 85 23.36 0.33 -3.88
CA LYS A 85 24.39 0.26 -4.93
C LYS A 85 23.82 0.30 -6.34
N GLN A 86 22.65 -0.30 -6.53
CA GLN A 86 21.99 -0.36 -7.84
C GLN A 86 21.11 0.86 -8.10
N PHE A 87 20.47 1.40 -7.06
CA PHE A 87 19.50 2.50 -7.11
C PHE A 87 19.96 3.64 -6.19
N HIS A 88 20.78 4.55 -6.71
CA HIS A 88 21.43 5.58 -5.91
C HIS A 88 20.49 6.59 -5.27
N ASN A 89 19.32 6.84 -5.87
CA ASN A 89 18.37 7.88 -5.44
C ASN A 89 17.23 7.32 -4.57
N ILE A 90 17.33 6.08 -4.08
CA ILE A 90 16.30 5.50 -3.23
C ILE A 90 16.26 6.18 -1.87
N THR A 91 15.07 6.47 -1.38
CA THR A 91 14.85 6.94 0.00
C THR A 91 14.75 5.74 0.94
N LEU A 92 15.39 5.82 2.10
CA LEU A 92 15.36 4.76 3.09
C LEU A 92 14.34 5.09 4.20
N GLY A 93 13.58 4.08 4.63
CA GLY A 93 12.58 4.20 5.68
C GLY A 93 13.06 3.57 6.99
N ILE A 94 12.79 4.22 8.11
CA ILE A 94 13.00 3.67 9.46
C ILE A 94 11.67 3.71 10.19
N ILE A 95 11.15 2.54 10.56
CA ILE A 95 9.99 2.43 11.46
C ILE A 95 10.46 2.74 12.88
N VAL A 96 9.74 3.61 13.56
CA VAL A 96 10.03 4.02 14.94
C VAL A 96 8.80 3.89 15.83
N ASP A 97 9.03 3.52 17.08
CA ASP A 97 8.00 3.40 18.12
C ASP A 97 8.56 3.84 19.49
N GLN A 98 7.81 3.63 20.58
CA GLN A 98 8.20 4.01 21.93
C GLN A 98 9.45 3.30 22.47
N ARG A 99 9.95 2.26 21.78
CA ARG A 99 11.18 1.51 22.14
C ARG A 99 12.38 2.01 21.36
N THR A 100 12.15 2.85 20.36
CA THR A 100 13.21 3.39 19.50
C THR A 100 13.86 4.59 20.17
N ASP A 101 15.17 4.54 20.35
CA ASP A 101 15.95 5.67 20.82
C ASP A 101 16.74 6.36 19.68
N TYR A 102 17.34 7.50 20.02
CA TYR A 102 18.13 8.30 19.08
C TYR A 102 19.31 7.50 18.49
N SER A 103 20.00 6.70 19.30
CA SER A 103 21.17 5.92 18.86
C SER A 103 20.82 4.87 17.82
N GLN A 104 19.65 4.28 17.89
CA GLN A 104 19.15 3.33 16.90
C GLN A 104 18.87 4.02 15.55
N VAL A 105 18.33 5.23 15.57
CA VAL A 105 18.10 6.00 14.33
C VAL A 105 19.43 6.43 13.73
N GLU A 106 20.36 6.96 14.55
CA GLU A 106 21.72 7.31 14.10
C GLU A 106 22.47 6.12 13.52
N TYR A 107 22.33 4.96 14.14
CA TYR A 107 22.94 3.73 13.65
C TYR A 107 22.51 3.43 12.21
N TRP A 108 21.22 3.41 11.92
CA TRP A 108 20.71 3.18 10.56
C TRP A 108 21.22 4.22 9.57
N ILE A 109 21.21 5.50 9.96
CA ILE A 109 21.71 6.60 9.13
C ILE A 109 23.20 6.46 8.85
N SER A 110 23.99 6.06 9.84
CA SER A 110 25.43 5.87 9.70
C SER A 110 25.84 4.79 8.71
N LEU A 111 24.98 3.77 8.51
CA LEU A 111 25.22 2.71 7.54
C LEU A 111 25.05 3.18 6.08
N PHE A 112 24.21 4.21 5.85
CA PHE A 112 23.86 4.71 4.52
C PHE A 112 23.97 6.25 4.46
N PRO A 113 25.16 6.83 4.68
CA PRO A 113 25.32 8.28 4.90
C PRO A 113 24.98 9.13 3.66
N GLY A 114 24.97 8.53 2.48
CA GLY A 114 24.63 9.20 1.20
C GLY A 114 23.15 9.22 0.86
N ASN A 115 22.30 8.56 1.65
CA ASN A 115 20.86 8.46 1.36
C ASN A 115 20.03 9.45 2.18
N SER A 116 18.85 9.78 1.65
CA SER A 116 17.79 10.46 2.39
C SER A 116 16.93 9.45 3.17
N PHE A 117 16.38 9.90 4.30
CA PHE A 117 15.59 9.03 5.18
C PHE A 117 14.21 9.61 5.45
N VAL A 118 13.26 8.70 5.65
CA VAL A 118 11.90 8.96 6.13
C VAL A 118 11.71 8.18 7.43
N LEU A 119 11.20 8.83 8.47
CA LEU A 119 10.76 8.15 9.69
C LEU A 119 9.29 7.78 9.57
N ILE A 120 8.95 6.55 9.94
CA ILE A 120 7.59 6.03 9.92
C ILE A 120 7.20 5.72 11.37
N HIS A 121 6.35 6.56 11.94
CA HIS A 121 6.01 6.55 13.36
C HIS A 121 4.84 5.59 13.61
N PHE A 122 5.14 4.36 14.02
CA PHE A 122 4.19 3.37 14.54
C PHE A 122 3.98 3.53 16.06
N GLY A 123 4.56 4.56 16.65
CA GLY A 123 4.46 4.97 18.04
C GLY A 123 5.30 6.21 18.33
N GLU A 124 5.16 6.77 19.51
CA GLU A 124 5.86 7.97 19.93
C GLU A 124 7.25 7.62 20.46
N ILE A 125 8.30 8.22 19.88
CA ILE A 125 9.66 8.06 20.36
C ILE A 125 9.94 8.99 21.55
N PRO A 126 10.79 8.58 22.49
CA PRO A 126 11.32 9.48 23.51
C PRO A 126 12.15 10.61 22.87
N ASN A 127 12.03 11.83 23.38
CA ASN A 127 12.86 12.98 22.96
C ASN A 127 12.87 13.27 21.44
N PRO A 128 11.71 13.51 20.81
CA PRO A 128 11.59 13.70 19.35
C PRO A 128 12.41 14.89 18.82
N ASN A 129 12.71 15.90 19.64
CA ASN A 129 13.46 17.08 19.25
C ASN A 129 14.90 16.76 18.80
N THR A 130 15.52 15.71 19.31
CA THR A 130 16.86 15.30 18.90
C THR A 130 16.91 14.80 17.46
N ILE A 131 15.83 14.17 17.02
CA ILE A 131 15.71 13.57 15.67
C ILE A 131 15.35 14.61 14.62
N ASN A 132 14.60 15.65 14.98
CA ASN A 132 14.23 16.73 14.06
C ASN A 132 15.44 17.44 13.43
N ASN A 133 16.58 17.46 14.11
CA ASN A 133 17.79 18.14 13.68
C ASN A 133 18.68 17.31 12.75
N ILE A 134 18.36 16.03 12.51
CA ILE A 134 19.17 15.18 11.62
C ILE A 134 18.91 15.59 10.16
N PRO A 135 19.90 16.10 9.41
CA PRO A 135 19.70 16.65 8.06
C PRO A 135 19.17 15.61 7.05
N GLN A 136 19.63 14.36 7.18
CA GLN A 136 19.27 13.28 6.26
C GLN A 136 17.80 12.86 6.35
N ILE A 137 17.09 13.16 7.46
CA ILE A 137 15.66 12.90 7.60
C ILE A 137 14.90 14.00 6.85
N ILE A 138 14.21 13.64 5.77
CA ILE A 138 13.52 14.58 4.89
C ILE A 138 11.99 14.64 5.15
N SER A 139 11.41 13.60 5.74
CA SER A 139 9.98 13.50 6.01
C SER A 139 9.68 12.62 7.21
N ASN A 140 8.50 12.83 7.78
CA ASN A 140 7.94 12.02 8.87
C ASN A 140 6.55 11.52 8.47
N ILE A 141 6.31 10.23 8.56
CA ILE A 141 5.03 9.58 8.28
C ILE A 141 4.43 9.12 9.61
N PHE A 142 3.25 9.62 9.94
CA PHE A 142 2.60 9.35 11.23
C PHE A 142 1.43 8.41 11.05
N TYR A 143 1.48 7.25 11.71
CA TYR A 143 0.37 6.31 11.68
C TYR A 143 -0.74 6.79 12.62
N SER A 144 -1.87 7.14 12.05
CA SER A 144 -3.05 7.66 12.77
C SER A 144 -3.52 6.70 13.85
N GLY A 145 -3.84 7.23 15.03
CA GLY A 145 -4.24 6.42 16.18
C GLY A 145 -3.08 5.80 16.97
N HIS A 146 -1.85 5.85 16.47
CA HIS A 146 -0.65 5.35 17.14
C HIS A 146 0.20 6.47 17.76
N VAL A 147 -0.04 7.69 17.35
CA VAL A 147 0.65 8.90 17.85
C VAL A 147 -0.36 10.02 18.10
N SER A 148 -0.07 10.88 19.09
CA SER A 148 -0.93 12.01 19.44
C SER A 148 -0.66 13.24 18.56
N ASP A 149 -1.67 14.14 18.47
CA ASP A 149 -1.50 15.42 17.76
C ASP A 149 -0.41 16.29 18.41
N ASN A 150 -0.27 16.22 19.73
CA ASN A 150 0.81 16.90 20.46
C ASN A 150 2.18 16.41 19.99
N TYR A 151 2.35 15.10 19.83
CA TYR A 151 3.60 14.52 19.31
C TYR A 151 3.87 14.97 17.88
N ILE A 152 2.87 14.90 16.99
CA ILE A 152 3.00 15.33 15.59
C ILE A 152 3.41 16.80 15.49
N SER A 153 2.92 17.65 16.41
CA SER A 153 3.23 19.08 16.43
C SER A 153 4.70 19.41 16.71
N LEU A 154 5.45 18.48 17.32
CA LEU A 154 6.87 18.63 17.62
C LEU A 154 7.77 18.51 16.38
N PHE A 155 7.25 17.97 15.29
CA PHE A 155 8.01 17.79 14.05
C PHE A 155 7.81 18.95 13.09
N THR A 156 8.90 19.44 12.52
CA THR A 156 8.91 20.61 11.63
C THR A 156 9.08 20.26 10.15
N LYS A 157 9.63 19.07 9.84
CA LYS A 157 9.83 18.59 8.46
C LYS A 157 8.54 18.03 7.89
N ASN A 158 8.53 17.78 6.59
CA ASN A 158 7.37 17.25 5.86
C ASN A 158 6.63 16.15 6.63
N LYS A 159 5.36 16.38 6.91
CA LYS A 159 4.49 15.47 7.66
C LYS A 159 3.50 14.79 6.72
N ILE A 160 3.42 13.48 6.79
CA ILE A 160 2.51 12.63 6.01
C ILE A 160 1.63 11.86 6.98
N LEU A 161 0.33 11.85 6.77
CA LEU A 161 -0.62 11.09 7.56
C LEU A 161 -0.81 9.70 6.96
N LEU A 162 -0.49 8.65 7.71
CA LEU A 162 -0.75 7.24 7.33
C LEU A 162 -1.98 6.73 8.07
N GLU A 163 -2.92 6.12 7.35
CA GLU A 163 -4.12 5.51 7.92
C GLU A 163 -4.32 4.08 7.40
N ASP A 164 -4.82 3.20 8.24
CA ASP A 164 -5.45 1.97 7.78
C ASP A 164 -6.91 2.25 7.44
N CYS A 165 -7.18 2.36 6.15
CA CYS A 165 -8.52 2.65 5.63
C CYS A 165 -9.32 1.37 5.35
N PHE A 166 -8.70 0.19 5.43
CA PHE A 166 -9.37 -1.07 5.12
C PHE A 166 -9.94 -1.73 6.37
N ASN A 167 -11.26 -1.70 6.51
CA ASN A 167 -11.97 -2.37 7.60
C ASN A 167 -11.94 -3.90 7.38
N ARG A 168 -10.92 -4.56 7.94
CA ARG A 168 -10.75 -5.99 7.79
C ARG A 168 -11.65 -6.77 8.76
N LEU A 169 -12.56 -7.56 8.19
CA LEU A 169 -13.41 -8.46 8.96
C LEU A 169 -12.75 -9.83 9.16
N ASN A 170 -13.18 -10.55 10.21
CA ASN A 170 -12.62 -11.86 10.55
C ASN A 170 -12.91 -12.93 9.50
N ARG A 171 -14.06 -12.86 8.85
CA ARG A 171 -14.47 -13.80 7.80
C ARG A 171 -14.93 -13.02 6.57
N ASN A 172 -14.60 -13.52 5.38
CA ASN A 172 -15.03 -12.91 4.13
C ASN A 172 -16.57 -12.77 4.05
N TYR A 173 -17.30 -13.75 4.56
CA TYR A 173 -18.77 -13.72 4.58
C TYR A 173 -19.35 -12.54 5.37
N ASP A 174 -18.65 -12.04 6.38
CA ASP A 174 -19.17 -10.96 7.22
C ASP A 174 -19.33 -9.63 6.46
N TYR A 175 -18.61 -9.44 5.33
CA TYR A 175 -18.79 -8.27 4.46
C TYR A 175 -20.18 -8.16 3.81
N GLN A 176 -21.00 -9.21 3.85
CA GLN A 176 -22.40 -9.14 3.38
C GLN A 176 -23.23 -8.05 4.07
N HIS A 177 -22.87 -7.70 5.29
CA HIS A 177 -23.59 -6.69 6.09
C HIS A 177 -23.16 -5.26 5.74
N SER A 178 -22.09 -5.09 5.00
CA SER A 178 -21.49 -3.81 4.64
C SER A 178 -20.87 -3.88 3.24
N MET A 179 -21.69 -4.14 2.23
CA MET A 179 -21.23 -4.31 0.84
C MET A 179 -20.56 -3.07 0.26
N VAL A 180 -20.89 -1.90 0.77
CA VAL A 180 -20.26 -0.62 0.46
C VAL A 180 -20.02 0.12 1.76
N GLU A 181 -18.79 0.56 1.98
CA GLU A 181 -18.44 1.36 3.16
C GLU A 181 -17.48 2.50 2.79
N PHE A 182 -17.38 3.48 3.70
CA PHE A 182 -16.43 4.57 3.59
C PHE A 182 -15.00 4.01 3.65
N PHE A 183 -14.12 4.51 2.78
CA PHE A 183 -12.72 4.13 2.76
C PHE A 183 -11.82 5.29 3.21
N SER A 184 -11.89 6.44 2.56
CA SER A 184 -11.06 7.60 2.91
C SER A 184 -11.57 8.91 2.30
N ASP A 185 -11.33 10.01 3.03
CA ASP A 185 -11.49 11.38 2.55
C ASP A 185 -10.18 12.19 2.65
N ARG A 186 -9.06 11.55 3.01
CA ARG A 186 -7.80 12.24 3.29
C ARG A 186 -7.23 12.98 2.12
N HIS A 187 -7.44 12.50 0.91
CA HIS A 187 -7.07 13.21 -0.31
C HIS A 187 -7.73 14.60 -0.44
N LEU A 188 -8.88 14.81 0.20
CA LEU A 188 -9.59 16.11 0.20
C LEU A 188 -9.11 17.07 1.31
N ASN A 189 -8.66 16.53 2.45
CA ASN A 189 -8.56 17.33 3.66
C ASN A 189 -7.20 17.26 4.40
N TYR A 190 -6.23 16.44 3.97
CA TYR A 190 -4.95 16.30 4.67
C TYR A 190 -4.24 17.63 4.93
N ARG A 191 -4.35 18.61 4.01
CA ARG A 191 -3.74 19.93 4.17
C ARG A 191 -4.37 20.73 5.30
N ASN A 192 -5.68 20.55 5.53
CA ASN A 192 -6.40 21.23 6.61
C ASN A 192 -5.93 20.79 8.00
N TYR A 193 -5.38 19.57 8.09
CA TYR A 193 -4.74 19.03 9.30
C TYR A 193 -3.24 19.31 9.38
N GLY A 194 -2.70 20.14 8.47
CA GLY A 194 -1.28 20.53 8.48
C GLY A 194 -0.32 19.49 7.91
N PHE A 195 -0.81 18.51 7.15
CA PHE A 195 0.03 17.52 6.48
C PHE A 195 0.35 17.95 5.04
N GLN A 196 1.53 17.54 4.54
CA GLN A 196 1.97 17.75 3.17
C GLN A 196 1.63 16.57 2.25
N GLY A 197 1.24 15.43 2.85
CA GLY A 197 0.82 14.23 2.15
C GLY A 197 -0.06 13.34 3.01
N PHE A 198 -0.62 12.34 2.38
CA PHE A 198 -1.41 11.29 3.01
C PHE A 198 -0.99 9.92 2.47
N ALA A 199 -1.20 8.88 3.27
CA ALA A 199 -0.80 7.51 2.98
C ALA A 199 -1.88 6.53 3.45
N ASN A 200 -1.95 5.36 2.80
CA ASN A 200 -2.73 4.23 3.28
C ASN A 200 -2.08 2.89 2.90
N PHE A 201 -2.64 1.80 3.43
CA PHE A 201 -2.23 0.43 3.11
C PHE A 201 -3.00 -0.17 1.92
N SER A 202 -3.50 0.68 0.98
CA SER A 202 -4.34 0.24 -0.14
C SER A 202 -5.55 -0.58 0.36
N THR A 203 -6.05 -1.48 -0.47
CA THR A 203 -7.19 -2.37 -0.15
C THR A 203 -6.78 -3.62 0.63
N ILE A 204 -5.59 -3.67 1.19
CA ILE A 204 -5.07 -4.82 1.95
C ILE A 204 -4.97 -4.58 3.45
N GLY A 205 -4.98 -3.31 3.87
CA GLY A 205 -4.86 -2.91 5.27
C GLY A 205 -3.51 -3.23 5.91
N ASP A 206 -3.37 -2.88 7.17
CA ASP A 206 -2.16 -3.10 7.97
C ASP A 206 -1.98 -4.55 8.44
N TYR A 207 -2.78 -5.48 8.00
CA TYR A 207 -2.66 -6.86 8.41
C TYR A 207 -1.62 -7.63 7.60
N TYR A 208 -0.71 -8.31 8.31
CA TYR A 208 0.24 -9.24 7.73
C TYR A 208 -0.07 -10.68 8.14
N ALA A 209 -0.10 -11.58 7.17
CA ALA A 209 -0.15 -13.03 7.39
C ALA A 209 0.73 -13.75 6.38
N GLU A 210 1.43 -14.77 6.84
CA GLU A 210 2.11 -15.74 6.00
C GLU A 210 1.14 -16.85 5.61
N GLY A 211 1.07 -17.12 4.30
CA GLY A 211 0.19 -18.16 3.77
C GLY A 211 -1.29 -17.78 3.83
N GLY A 212 -2.13 -18.76 3.71
CA GLY A 212 -3.58 -18.69 3.81
C GLY A 212 -4.19 -20.02 3.43
N THR A 213 -5.27 -20.41 4.10
CA THR A 213 -6.10 -21.54 3.67
C THR A 213 -7.15 -21.02 2.68
N GLN A 214 -7.56 -21.89 1.77
CA GLN A 214 -8.67 -21.57 0.88
C GLN A 214 -9.91 -21.21 1.70
N PRO A 215 -10.54 -20.05 1.45
CA PRO A 215 -11.74 -19.63 2.17
C PRO A 215 -12.96 -20.43 1.75
N TYR A 216 -13.99 -20.41 2.57
CA TYR A 216 -15.33 -20.93 2.22
C TYR A 216 -16.11 -19.95 1.33
N THR A 217 -15.82 -18.67 1.44
CA THR A 217 -16.37 -17.57 0.65
C THR A 217 -15.21 -16.70 0.19
N THR A 218 -15.08 -16.47 -1.11
CA THR A 218 -14.11 -15.52 -1.65
C THR A 218 -14.68 -14.10 -1.52
N ALA A 219 -13.83 -13.15 -1.14
CA ALA A 219 -14.16 -11.72 -1.15
C ALA A 219 -13.23 -10.98 -2.11
N PHE A 220 -13.77 -10.00 -2.80
CA PHE A 220 -13.02 -9.07 -3.65
C PHE A 220 -13.43 -7.64 -3.32
N HIS A 221 -12.46 -6.73 -3.36
CA HIS A 221 -12.64 -5.36 -2.88
C HIS A 221 -12.12 -4.38 -3.94
N LEU A 222 -12.92 -3.39 -4.30
CA LEU A 222 -12.48 -2.27 -5.14
C LEU A 222 -12.90 -0.94 -4.51
N THR A 223 -11.97 0.00 -4.53
CA THR A 223 -12.24 1.38 -4.14
C THR A 223 -12.85 2.15 -5.32
N PHE A 224 -13.70 3.11 -5.03
CA PHE A 224 -14.26 4.00 -6.03
C PHE A 224 -14.52 5.40 -5.48
N ASN A 225 -14.48 6.38 -6.33
CA ASN A 225 -14.81 7.76 -5.96
C ASN A 225 -16.34 7.95 -5.95
N ASN A 226 -16.87 8.49 -4.86
CA ASN A 226 -18.25 8.91 -4.81
C ASN A 226 -18.41 10.27 -5.53
N GLU A 227 -19.12 10.30 -6.65
CA GLU A 227 -19.28 11.49 -7.48
C GLU A 227 -19.97 12.66 -6.76
N GLN A 228 -20.77 12.38 -5.71
CA GLN A 228 -21.52 13.42 -5.00
C GLN A 228 -20.67 14.24 -4.03
N ASN A 229 -19.71 13.61 -3.38
CA ASN A 229 -18.91 14.23 -2.31
C ASN A 229 -17.41 14.01 -2.46
N ALA A 230 -16.98 13.37 -3.55
CA ALA A 230 -15.60 13.04 -3.87
C ALA A 230 -14.85 12.18 -2.83
N VAL A 231 -15.53 11.59 -1.84
CA VAL A 231 -14.90 10.65 -0.91
C VAL A 231 -14.63 9.31 -1.60
N ILE A 232 -13.62 8.60 -1.15
CA ILE A 232 -13.35 7.24 -1.61
C ILE A 232 -14.15 6.27 -0.74
N ASN A 233 -14.96 5.45 -1.38
CA ASN A 233 -15.63 4.30 -0.81
C ASN A 233 -14.97 3.01 -1.27
N ILE A 234 -15.24 1.91 -0.58
CA ILE A 234 -14.84 0.56 -0.97
C ILE A 234 -16.08 -0.31 -1.11
N ARG A 235 -16.12 -1.10 -2.18
CA ARG A 235 -17.15 -2.09 -2.40
C ARG A 235 -16.57 -3.49 -2.27
N HIS A 236 -17.35 -4.37 -1.66
CA HIS A 236 -17.06 -5.78 -1.48
C HIS A 236 -17.97 -6.62 -2.37
N TRP A 237 -17.41 -7.63 -3.02
CA TRP A 237 -18.12 -8.68 -3.73
C TRP A 237 -17.80 -10.00 -3.07
N LEU A 238 -18.76 -10.88 -2.96
CA LEU A 238 -18.65 -12.16 -2.29
C LEU A 238 -19.13 -13.27 -3.21
N SER A 239 -18.42 -14.40 -3.23
CA SER A 239 -19.02 -15.65 -3.72
C SER A 239 -20.07 -16.14 -2.74
N ASP A 240 -20.96 -17.02 -3.19
CA ASP A 240 -21.96 -17.62 -2.33
C ASP A 240 -21.34 -18.30 -1.10
N PRO A 241 -21.98 -18.21 0.07
CA PRO A 241 -21.48 -18.83 1.28
C PRO A 241 -21.52 -20.35 1.19
N ARG A 242 -20.44 -20.98 1.66
CA ARG A 242 -20.32 -22.45 1.71
C ARG A 242 -20.03 -22.93 3.13
N THR A 243 -20.43 -24.14 3.41
CA THR A 243 -20.08 -24.87 4.63
C THR A 243 -18.91 -25.84 4.41
N TYR A 244 -18.46 -26.00 3.17
CA TYR A 244 -17.33 -26.83 2.75
C TYR A 244 -16.46 -26.05 1.73
N ARG A 245 -15.30 -26.57 1.41
CA ARG A 245 -14.37 -25.95 0.44
C ARG A 245 -14.70 -26.39 -0.97
N GLU A 246 -15.13 -25.46 -1.79
CA GLU A 246 -15.29 -25.62 -3.23
C GLU A 246 -13.98 -25.30 -3.98
N PRO A 247 -13.78 -25.83 -5.20
CA PRO A 247 -12.72 -25.36 -6.08
C PRO A 247 -12.75 -23.84 -6.24
N ILE A 248 -11.58 -23.22 -6.19
CA ILE A 248 -11.48 -21.74 -6.26
C ILE A 248 -12.09 -21.19 -7.56
N SER A 249 -12.09 -21.98 -8.65
CA SER A 249 -12.70 -21.58 -9.92
C SER A 249 -14.21 -21.36 -9.83
N ILE A 250 -14.91 -22.17 -9.03
CA ILE A 250 -16.37 -22.01 -8.81
C ILE A 250 -16.63 -20.71 -8.04
N LEU A 251 -15.88 -20.48 -6.96
CA LEU A 251 -16.03 -19.25 -6.16
C LEU A 251 -15.67 -17.99 -6.96
N ASN A 252 -14.71 -18.10 -7.86
CA ASN A 252 -14.32 -17.01 -8.74
C ASN A 252 -15.34 -16.74 -9.84
N GLU A 253 -16.00 -17.77 -10.37
CA GLU A 253 -17.07 -17.64 -11.37
C GLU A 253 -18.23 -16.86 -10.80
N GLU A 254 -18.76 -17.27 -9.64
CA GLU A 254 -19.86 -16.57 -8.95
C GLU A 254 -19.54 -15.10 -8.69
N LEU A 255 -18.36 -14.86 -8.13
CA LEU A 255 -17.88 -13.51 -7.81
C LEU A 255 -17.71 -12.64 -9.06
N LEU A 256 -17.16 -13.21 -10.14
CA LEU A 256 -16.86 -12.46 -11.36
C LEU A 256 -18.11 -12.13 -12.17
N GLU A 257 -19.15 -12.97 -12.12
CA GLU A 257 -20.44 -12.70 -12.74
C GLU A 257 -21.06 -11.40 -12.19
N ASP A 258 -21.09 -11.26 -10.86
CA ASP A 258 -21.61 -10.06 -10.21
C ASP A 258 -20.76 -8.80 -10.52
N ILE A 259 -19.44 -8.94 -10.54
CA ILE A 259 -18.53 -7.84 -10.89
C ILE A 259 -18.73 -7.42 -12.35
N TYR A 260 -18.81 -8.37 -13.27
CA TYR A 260 -19.02 -8.13 -14.71
C TYR A 260 -20.33 -7.39 -14.96
N ASN A 261 -21.42 -7.86 -14.36
CA ASN A 261 -22.74 -7.23 -14.46
C ASN A 261 -22.72 -5.78 -13.97
N MET A 262 -22.04 -5.51 -12.85
CA MET A 262 -21.94 -4.18 -12.31
C MET A 262 -21.08 -3.25 -13.17
N ILE A 263 -19.93 -3.72 -13.68
CA ILE A 263 -19.08 -2.93 -14.57
C ILE A 263 -19.87 -2.52 -15.82
N ASN A 264 -20.65 -3.42 -16.40
CA ASN A 264 -21.42 -3.14 -17.61
C ASN A 264 -22.65 -2.24 -17.37
N GLN A 265 -23.25 -2.28 -16.18
CA GLN A 265 -24.41 -1.46 -15.83
C GLN A 265 -24.04 -0.04 -15.38
N ASN A 266 -22.89 0.12 -14.73
CA ASN A 266 -22.40 1.38 -14.15
C ASN A 266 -21.00 1.71 -14.64
N SER A 267 -20.86 1.93 -15.95
CA SER A 267 -19.55 2.14 -16.60
C SER A 267 -18.72 3.30 -16.04
N SER A 268 -19.36 4.31 -15.44
CA SER A 268 -18.66 5.50 -14.96
C SER A 268 -17.79 5.30 -13.71
N LEU A 269 -18.19 4.39 -12.80
CA LEU A 269 -17.54 4.26 -11.49
C LEU A 269 -16.34 3.29 -11.46
N LEU A 270 -16.37 2.22 -12.26
CA LEU A 270 -15.38 1.15 -12.20
C LEU A 270 -14.77 0.75 -13.54
N ALA A 271 -15.50 0.92 -14.65
CA ALA A 271 -15.14 0.36 -15.97
C ALA A 271 -13.88 0.95 -16.62
N TRP A 272 -13.36 2.05 -16.13
CA TRP A 272 -12.25 2.78 -16.73
C TRP A 272 -10.86 2.21 -16.35
N SER A 273 -10.74 1.40 -15.29
CA SER A 273 -9.44 0.88 -14.86
C SER A 273 -9.00 -0.32 -15.69
N SER A 274 -7.69 -0.44 -15.92
CA SER A 274 -7.12 -1.60 -16.62
C SER A 274 -7.28 -2.89 -15.79
N ALA A 275 -7.37 -2.80 -14.47
CA ALA A 275 -7.69 -3.92 -13.60
C ALA A 275 -9.13 -4.43 -13.83
N CYS A 276 -10.10 -3.52 -13.96
CA CYS A 276 -11.49 -3.90 -14.31
C CYS A 276 -11.57 -4.50 -15.72
N ASN A 277 -10.80 -3.97 -16.68
CA ASN A 277 -10.73 -4.55 -18.03
C ASN A 277 -10.19 -5.99 -18.01
N GLU A 278 -9.19 -6.29 -17.16
CA GLU A 278 -8.68 -7.66 -16.98
C GLU A 278 -9.73 -8.60 -16.39
N LEU A 279 -10.55 -8.12 -15.42
CA LEU A 279 -11.68 -8.90 -14.88
C LEU A 279 -12.73 -9.21 -15.96
N VAL A 280 -13.10 -8.23 -16.78
CA VAL A 280 -14.00 -8.42 -17.92
C VAL A 280 -13.44 -9.44 -18.92
N GLN A 281 -12.13 -9.41 -19.19
CA GLN A 281 -11.49 -10.41 -20.06
C GLN A 281 -11.55 -11.81 -19.46
N TYR A 282 -11.31 -11.98 -18.15
CA TYR A 282 -11.46 -13.28 -17.48
C TYR A 282 -12.87 -13.83 -17.62
N HIS A 283 -13.89 -13.00 -17.41
CA HIS A 283 -15.30 -13.39 -17.60
C HIS A 283 -15.57 -13.81 -19.06
N ASN A 284 -15.22 -12.99 -20.04
CA ASN A 284 -15.47 -13.26 -21.47
C ASN A 284 -14.77 -14.52 -22.00
N LEU A 285 -13.63 -14.89 -21.37
CA LEU A 285 -12.86 -16.09 -21.72
C LEU A 285 -13.24 -17.31 -20.87
N ASN A 286 -14.22 -17.21 -19.98
CA ASN A 286 -14.58 -18.22 -18.99
C ASN A 286 -13.35 -18.72 -18.20
N ASN A 287 -12.41 -17.82 -17.93
CA ASN A 287 -11.18 -18.11 -17.19
C ASN A 287 -11.36 -17.77 -15.72
N TYR A 288 -11.80 -18.73 -14.92
CA TYR A 288 -12.03 -18.59 -13.49
C TYR A 288 -10.93 -19.24 -12.63
N SER A 289 -9.93 -19.88 -13.26
CA SER A 289 -8.87 -20.64 -12.58
C SER A 289 -7.70 -19.77 -12.10
N TYR A 290 -7.95 -18.51 -11.72
CA TYR A 290 -6.95 -17.63 -11.14
C TYR A 290 -6.90 -17.70 -9.60
N SER A 291 -5.75 -17.35 -9.04
CA SER A 291 -5.54 -17.40 -7.59
C SER A 291 -6.18 -16.22 -6.85
N LEU A 292 -6.43 -16.38 -5.55
CA LEU A 292 -6.80 -15.27 -4.66
C LEU A 292 -5.75 -14.16 -4.66
N GLY A 293 -4.49 -14.51 -4.88
CA GLY A 293 -3.41 -13.53 -5.06
C GLY A 293 -3.60 -12.66 -6.29
N THR A 294 -4.17 -13.21 -7.38
CA THR A 294 -4.51 -12.43 -8.58
C THR A 294 -5.61 -11.40 -8.28
N LEU A 295 -6.65 -11.78 -7.55
CA LEU A 295 -7.67 -10.83 -7.10
C LEU A 295 -7.05 -9.71 -6.25
N LYS A 296 -6.19 -10.06 -5.29
CA LYS A 296 -5.47 -9.06 -4.48
C LYS A 296 -4.64 -8.11 -5.36
N ARG A 297 -3.90 -8.65 -6.35
CA ARG A 297 -3.13 -7.84 -7.31
C ARG A 297 -4.03 -6.85 -8.04
N LEU A 298 -5.16 -7.31 -8.57
CA LEU A 298 -6.11 -6.46 -9.30
C LEU A 298 -6.76 -5.40 -8.41
N SER A 299 -7.07 -5.72 -7.17
CA SER A 299 -7.60 -4.77 -6.19
C SER A 299 -6.61 -3.64 -5.89
N VAL A 300 -5.34 -3.97 -5.62
CA VAL A 300 -4.27 -2.99 -5.37
C VAL A 300 -3.98 -2.16 -6.62
N ARG A 301 -3.92 -2.80 -7.80
CA ARG A 301 -3.72 -2.13 -9.08
C ARG A 301 -4.83 -1.13 -9.36
N HIS A 302 -6.09 -1.52 -9.17
CA HIS A 302 -7.23 -0.61 -9.33
C HIS A 302 -7.14 0.60 -8.39
N HIS A 303 -6.73 0.40 -7.15
CA HIS A 303 -6.55 1.49 -6.20
C HIS A 303 -5.47 2.49 -6.65
N PHE A 304 -4.32 2.02 -7.18
CA PHE A 304 -3.33 2.91 -7.78
C PHE A 304 -3.90 3.70 -8.97
N GLU A 305 -4.66 3.03 -9.83
CA GLU A 305 -5.28 3.68 -10.98
C GLU A 305 -6.30 4.73 -10.57
N LEU A 306 -7.09 4.46 -9.51
CA LEU A 306 -8.01 5.43 -8.92
C LEU A 306 -7.26 6.65 -8.38
N MET A 307 -6.20 6.44 -7.58
CA MET A 307 -5.44 7.55 -7.02
C MET A 307 -4.75 8.40 -8.09
N ALA A 308 -4.22 7.77 -9.14
CA ALA A 308 -3.67 8.48 -10.29
C ALA A 308 -4.75 9.33 -11.00
N HIS A 309 -5.91 8.73 -11.27
CA HIS A 309 -7.04 9.44 -11.89
C HIS A 309 -7.51 10.64 -11.08
N LEU A 310 -7.69 10.49 -9.76
CA LEU A 310 -8.11 11.59 -8.88
C LEU A 310 -7.11 12.75 -8.89
N LYS A 311 -5.82 12.46 -9.03
CA LYS A 311 -4.78 13.47 -9.20
C LYS A 311 -4.86 14.16 -10.56
N ASP A 312 -5.03 13.40 -11.63
CA ASP A 312 -5.07 13.91 -13.00
C ASP A 312 -6.25 14.88 -13.20
N ILE A 313 -7.38 14.63 -12.54
CA ILE A 313 -8.55 15.53 -12.55
C ILE A 313 -8.48 16.64 -11.48
N GLY A 314 -7.38 16.75 -10.75
CA GLY A 314 -7.11 17.86 -9.81
C GLY A 314 -7.87 17.79 -8.49
N ILE A 315 -8.28 16.63 -8.04
CA ILE A 315 -8.98 16.46 -6.75
C ILE A 315 -8.03 16.61 -5.55
N TYR A 316 -6.72 16.27 -5.69
CA TYR A 316 -5.73 16.48 -4.63
C TYR A 316 -4.34 16.90 -5.14
#